data_4bd71df3f06d4b262ba7f0d8d5824689
#
_entry.id   4bd71df3f06d4b262ba7f0d8d5824689
#
_cell.length_a   1.000
_cell.length_b   1.000
_cell.length_c   1.000
_cell.angle_alpha   90.00
_cell.angle_beta   90.00
_cell.angle_gamma   90.00
#
_symmetry.space_group_name_H-M   'P 1'
#
loop_
_entity.id
_entity.type
_entity.pdbx_description
1 polymer ?
#
loop_
_entity_poly.entity_id
_entity_poly.type
_entity_poly.pdbx_seq_one_letter_code
_entity_poly.pdbx_strand_id
1 'polypeptide(L)'
;LSFTIISTQNTEKDFFYKKKIGKIKLDDNYVLEKNNHLIKPAAKLFNPVSNLNLTLWTDQPGIQVYNASSLNLAPKGLNDVSYGNFAGICLEDQKFPNSVNISDFPSIISSPEKPYFHKTIIEIS
;
A
#
# COMPACT_ATOMS: atom_id res chain seq x y z
N LEU A 1 14.24 -15.75 -4.01
CA LEU A 1 13.58 -14.47 -4.18
C LEU A 1 14.56 -13.37 -3.74
N SER A 2 14.91 -12.45 -4.64
CA SER A 2 15.72 -11.28 -4.32
C SER A 2 14.78 -10.12 -3.95
N PHE A 3 15.02 -9.49 -2.80
CA PHE A 3 14.32 -8.29 -2.39
C PHE A 3 15.28 -7.11 -2.52
N THR A 4 14.97 -6.22 -3.45
CA THR A 4 15.79 -5.04 -3.75
C THR A 4 14.89 -3.81 -3.85
N ILE A 5 15.33 -2.69 -3.29
CA ILE A 5 14.65 -1.41 -3.49
C ILE A 5 15.03 -0.88 -4.88
N ILE A 6 14.03 -0.63 -5.70
CA ILE A 6 14.20 -0.06 -7.05
C ILE A 6 13.45 1.26 -7.16
N SER A 7 13.95 2.18 -7.99
CA SER A 7 13.25 3.43 -8.27
C SER A 7 12.05 3.19 -9.17
N THR A 8 10.90 3.78 -8.83
CA THR A 8 9.71 3.82 -9.71
C THR A 8 9.67 5.06 -10.59
N GLN A 9 10.59 6.00 -10.39
CA GLN A 9 10.62 7.28 -11.10
C GLN A 9 10.58 7.08 -12.62
N ASN A 10 9.70 7.81 -13.30
CA ASN A 10 9.46 7.76 -14.74
C ASN A 10 8.98 6.38 -15.28
N THR A 11 8.49 5.50 -14.43
CA THR A 11 7.86 4.24 -14.82
C THR A 11 6.34 4.34 -14.80
N GLU A 12 5.66 3.31 -15.29
CA GLU A 12 4.20 3.21 -15.15
C GLU A 12 3.74 3.14 -13.69
N LYS A 13 4.61 2.68 -12.77
CA LYS A 13 4.36 2.57 -11.32
C LYS A 13 4.76 3.81 -10.53
N ASP A 14 5.15 4.90 -11.19
CA ASP A 14 5.40 6.18 -10.55
C ASP A 14 4.09 6.90 -10.28
N PHE A 15 3.66 6.91 -9.03
CA PHE A 15 2.44 7.58 -8.55
C PHE A 15 2.74 8.83 -7.71
N PHE A 16 3.91 9.41 -7.85
CA PHE A 16 4.24 10.66 -7.15
C PHE A 16 3.25 11.79 -7.51
N TYR A 17 2.81 11.80 -8.77
CA TYR A 17 1.75 12.69 -9.22
C TYR A 17 0.44 11.93 -9.48
N LYS A 18 -0.69 12.62 -9.31
CA LYS A 18 -2.03 12.06 -9.54
C LYS A 18 -2.17 11.56 -10.99
N LYS A 19 -2.46 10.29 -11.15
CA LYS A 19 -2.78 9.67 -12.45
C LYS A 19 -3.74 8.50 -12.28
N LYS A 20 -4.34 8.07 -13.41
CA LYS A 20 -5.18 6.87 -13.42
C LYS A 20 -4.32 5.63 -13.21
N ILE A 21 -4.76 4.71 -12.35
CA ILE A 21 -4.16 3.38 -12.19
C ILE A 21 -4.37 2.57 -13.47
N GLY A 22 -5.57 2.65 -14.09
CA GLY A 22 -5.89 1.94 -15.31
C GLY A 22 -5.76 0.42 -15.14
N LYS A 23 -5.05 -0.22 -16.09
CA LYS A 23 -4.76 -1.67 -16.07
C LYS A 23 -3.33 -1.98 -15.62
N ILE A 24 -2.64 -1.04 -14.99
CA ILE A 24 -1.33 -1.29 -14.39
C ILE A 24 -1.51 -2.33 -13.30
N LYS A 25 -0.72 -3.41 -13.34
CA LYS A 25 -0.74 -4.44 -12.30
C LYS A 25 0.08 -3.98 -11.11
N LEU A 26 -0.56 -3.86 -9.95
CA LEU A 26 0.07 -3.45 -8.71
C LEU A 26 0.00 -4.60 -7.70
N ASP A 27 1.15 -4.97 -7.19
CA ASP A 27 1.37 -5.83 -6.05
C ASP A 27 2.78 -5.53 -5.52
N ASP A 28 2.98 -4.27 -5.13
CA ASP A 28 4.29 -3.74 -4.81
C ASP A 28 4.27 -3.04 -3.45
N ASN A 29 5.36 -3.18 -2.70
CA ASN A 29 5.59 -2.40 -1.49
C ASN A 29 6.36 -1.12 -1.85
N TYR A 30 5.69 0.02 -1.72
CA TYR A 30 6.30 1.34 -1.92
C TYR A 30 7.02 1.78 -0.66
N VAL A 31 8.27 2.19 -0.82
CA VAL A 31 9.06 2.79 0.24
C VAL A 31 8.61 4.23 0.43
N LEU A 32 8.19 4.57 1.64
CA LEU A 32 7.80 5.92 2.00
C LEU A 32 9.02 6.71 2.47
N GLU A 33 8.95 8.04 2.37
CA GLU A 33 9.98 8.90 2.94
C GLU A 33 10.11 8.66 4.44
N LYS A 34 11.36 8.68 4.94
CA LYS A 34 11.64 8.56 6.38
C LYS A 34 10.83 9.59 7.15
N ASN A 35 10.01 9.12 8.07
CA ASN A 35 9.08 9.94 8.82
C ASN A 35 9.43 10.06 10.31
N ASN A 36 10.50 9.38 10.79
CA ASN A 36 10.91 9.34 12.19
C ASN A 36 9.74 9.04 13.14
N HIS A 37 8.88 8.09 12.78
CA HIS A 37 7.65 7.73 13.48
C HIS A 37 6.57 8.82 13.52
N LEU A 38 6.70 9.87 12.72
CA LEU A 38 5.64 10.85 12.53
C LEU A 38 4.62 10.31 11.52
N ILE A 39 3.35 10.56 11.78
CA ILE A 39 2.28 10.22 10.84
C ILE A 39 2.33 11.17 9.66
N LYS A 40 2.41 10.61 8.45
CA LYS A 40 2.42 11.36 7.19
C LYS A 40 1.44 10.74 6.19
N PRO A 41 0.94 11.52 5.21
CA PRO A 41 0.14 10.96 4.13
C PRO A 41 1.00 10.00 3.31
N ALA A 42 0.55 8.77 3.14
CA ALA A 42 1.23 7.72 2.39
C ALA A 42 0.60 7.46 1.03
N ALA A 43 -0.73 7.52 0.95
CA ALA A 43 -1.45 7.30 -0.29
C ALA A 43 -2.72 8.15 -0.36
N LYS A 44 -3.09 8.55 -1.57
CA LYS A 44 -4.37 9.18 -1.88
C LYS A 44 -5.04 8.47 -3.04
N LEU A 45 -6.31 8.12 -2.88
CA LEU A 45 -7.16 7.62 -3.94
C LEU A 45 -8.27 8.64 -4.22
N PHE A 46 -8.64 8.75 -5.48
CA PHE A 46 -9.73 9.59 -5.91
C PHE A 46 -10.58 8.88 -6.97
N ASN A 47 -11.87 8.84 -6.76
CA ASN A 47 -12.83 8.35 -7.74
C ASN A 47 -13.59 9.55 -8.36
N PRO A 48 -13.35 9.87 -9.64
CA PRO A 48 -13.99 11.03 -10.27
C PRO A 48 -15.49 10.86 -10.54
N VAL A 49 -16.03 9.63 -10.46
CA VAL A 49 -17.45 9.36 -10.67
C VAL A 49 -18.25 9.65 -9.40
N SER A 50 -17.78 9.14 -8.26
CA SER A 50 -18.42 9.36 -6.96
C SER A 50 -17.93 10.61 -6.23
N ASN A 51 -16.88 11.26 -6.73
CA ASN A 51 -16.13 12.33 -6.07
C ASN A 51 -15.57 11.96 -4.69
N LEU A 52 -15.42 10.66 -4.45
CA LEU A 52 -14.87 10.14 -3.20
C LEU A 52 -13.36 10.28 -3.17
N ASN A 53 -12.84 10.84 -2.09
CA ASN A 53 -11.42 10.87 -1.77
C ASN A 53 -11.14 9.96 -0.57
N LEU A 54 -10.02 9.24 -0.63
CA LEU A 54 -9.47 8.53 0.49
C LEU A 54 -8.01 8.94 0.65
N THR A 55 -7.62 9.34 1.86
CA THR A 55 -6.22 9.56 2.22
C THR A 55 -5.84 8.60 3.35
N LEU A 56 -4.78 7.84 3.15
CA LEU A 56 -4.18 7.01 4.19
C LEU A 56 -2.94 7.70 4.73
N TRP A 57 -2.88 7.82 6.04
CA TRP A 57 -1.76 8.38 6.79
C TRP A 57 -1.16 7.28 7.65
N THR A 58 0.17 7.24 7.76
CA THR A 58 0.84 6.20 8.56
C THR A 58 2.17 6.66 9.15
N ASP A 59 2.59 6.01 10.20
CA ASP A 59 3.94 6.08 10.77
C ASP A 59 4.87 4.97 10.23
N GLN A 60 4.36 4.09 9.37
CA GLN A 60 5.13 2.98 8.82
C GLN A 60 6.05 3.40 7.67
N PRO A 61 7.15 2.66 7.42
CA PRO A 61 8.14 2.99 6.39
C PRO A 61 7.73 2.59 4.98
N GLY A 62 6.68 1.81 4.79
CA GLY A 62 6.23 1.32 3.50
C GLY A 62 4.73 1.14 3.42
N ILE A 63 4.25 1.01 2.20
CA ILE A 63 2.85 0.70 1.91
C ILE A 63 2.78 -0.30 0.76
N GLN A 64 2.18 -1.46 1.02
CA GLN A 64 1.84 -2.41 -0.04
C GLN A 64 0.60 -1.90 -0.77
N VAL A 65 0.69 -1.86 -2.08
CA VAL A 65 -0.44 -1.51 -2.94
C VAL A 65 -0.75 -2.70 -3.83
N TYR A 66 -1.93 -3.28 -3.65
CA TYR A 66 -2.42 -4.40 -4.45
C TYR A 66 -3.77 -4.05 -5.05
N ASN A 67 -3.92 -4.20 -6.36
CA ASN A 67 -5.14 -3.79 -7.06
C ASN A 67 -5.95 -4.95 -7.68
N ALA A 68 -5.84 -6.13 -7.12
CA ALA A 68 -6.60 -7.30 -7.54
C ALA A 68 -6.47 -7.61 -9.04
N SER A 69 -5.31 -7.33 -9.64
CA SER A 69 -5.11 -7.44 -11.10
C SER A 69 -5.26 -8.85 -11.66
N SER A 70 -5.17 -9.88 -10.82
CA SER A 70 -5.33 -11.30 -11.17
C SER A 70 -6.44 -12.00 -10.38
N LEU A 71 -7.30 -11.22 -9.71
CA LEU A 71 -8.38 -11.79 -8.91
C LEU A 71 -9.40 -12.48 -9.82
N ASN A 72 -9.71 -13.74 -9.50
CA ASN A 72 -10.76 -14.51 -10.16
C ASN A 72 -11.46 -15.38 -9.11
N LEU A 73 -12.52 -14.83 -8.53
CA LEU A 73 -13.29 -15.53 -7.50
C LEU A 73 -14.54 -16.15 -8.10
N ALA A 74 -14.67 -17.48 -7.97
CA ALA A 74 -15.87 -18.21 -8.37
C ALA A 74 -17.09 -17.90 -7.47
N PRO A 75 -16.96 -17.82 -6.13
CA PRO A 75 -18.08 -17.42 -5.27
C PRO A 75 -18.48 -15.96 -5.50
N LYS A 76 -19.78 -15.73 -5.49
CA LYS A 76 -20.30 -14.35 -5.49
C LYS A 76 -20.12 -13.72 -4.11
N GLY A 77 -19.85 -12.44 -4.09
CA GLY A 77 -19.74 -11.64 -2.88
C GLY A 77 -21.08 -11.02 -2.45
N LEU A 78 -20.97 -9.90 -1.74
CA LEU A 78 -22.12 -9.16 -1.25
C LEU A 78 -23.07 -8.78 -2.41
N ASN A 79 -24.38 -8.95 -2.19
CA ASN A 79 -25.43 -8.67 -3.18
C ASN A 79 -25.25 -9.42 -4.51
N ASP A 80 -24.75 -10.65 -4.46
CA ASP A 80 -24.51 -11.50 -5.65
C ASP A 80 -23.54 -10.91 -6.68
N VAL A 81 -22.71 -9.94 -6.29
CA VAL A 81 -21.70 -9.32 -7.16
C VAL A 81 -20.52 -10.27 -7.35
N SER A 82 -20.11 -10.46 -8.60
CA SER A 82 -18.88 -11.19 -8.93
C SER A 82 -17.68 -10.26 -8.84
N TYR A 83 -16.64 -10.69 -8.12
CA TYR A 83 -15.37 -9.96 -8.03
C TYR A 83 -14.33 -10.61 -8.95
N GLY A 84 -13.92 -9.88 -9.96
CA GLY A 84 -12.88 -10.28 -10.92
C GLY A 84 -11.68 -9.33 -10.89
N ASN A 85 -10.91 -9.37 -11.96
CA ASN A 85 -9.72 -8.52 -12.11
C ASN A 85 -10.03 -7.05 -11.86
N PHE A 86 -9.19 -6.40 -11.06
CA PHE A 86 -9.29 -4.99 -10.70
C PHE A 86 -10.57 -4.60 -9.92
N ALA A 87 -11.22 -5.57 -9.26
CA ALA A 87 -12.44 -5.30 -8.50
C ALA A 87 -12.21 -4.57 -7.18
N GLY A 88 -10.96 -4.40 -6.74
CA GLY A 88 -10.62 -3.72 -5.50
C GLY A 88 -9.20 -3.21 -5.49
N ILE A 89 -8.90 -2.42 -4.46
CA ILE A 89 -7.54 -1.98 -4.15
C ILE A 89 -7.29 -2.11 -2.65
N CYS A 90 -6.14 -2.66 -2.29
CA CYS A 90 -5.63 -2.71 -0.93
C CYS A 90 -4.52 -1.68 -0.76
N LEU A 91 -4.53 -0.99 0.36
CA LEU A 91 -3.49 -0.10 0.84
C LEU A 91 -3.08 -0.60 2.22
N GLU A 92 -1.91 -1.21 2.32
CA GLU A 92 -1.46 -1.93 3.52
C GLU A 92 -0.17 -1.27 4.03
N ASP A 93 -0.30 -0.37 4.97
CA ASP A 93 0.84 0.29 5.58
C ASP A 93 1.58 -0.66 6.53
N GLN A 94 2.89 -0.84 6.30
CA GLN A 94 3.64 -1.92 6.93
C GLN A 94 5.15 -1.68 6.92
N LYS A 95 5.87 -2.56 7.61
CA LYS A 95 7.30 -2.77 7.39
C LYS A 95 7.53 -3.45 6.05
N PHE A 96 8.76 -3.41 5.54
CA PHE A 96 9.07 -4.03 4.25
C PHE A 96 8.96 -5.55 4.32
N PRO A 97 8.47 -6.20 3.26
CA PRO A 97 8.47 -7.66 3.18
C PRO A 97 9.86 -8.24 3.42
N ASN A 98 9.93 -9.36 4.14
CA ASN A 98 11.16 -10.07 4.45
C ASN A 98 12.21 -9.31 5.30
N SER A 99 11.81 -8.25 6.00
CA SER A 99 12.72 -7.44 6.84
C SER A 99 13.49 -8.25 7.88
N VAL A 100 12.97 -9.40 8.32
CA VAL A 100 13.65 -10.28 9.29
C VAL A 100 14.97 -10.85 8.74
N ASN A 101 15.08 -10.99 7.42
CA ASN A 101 16.23 -11.59 6.76
C ASN A 101 17.13 -10.56 6.05
N ILE A 102 16.79 -9.29 6.08
CA ILE A 102 17.53 -8.25 5.34
C ILE A 102 17.93 -7.16 6.32
N SER A 103 19.21 -7.14 6.69
CA SER A 103 19.77 -6.24 7.72
C SER A 103 19.59 -4.75 7.41
N ASP A 104 19.57 -4.38 6.12
CA ASP A 104 19.45 -2.99 5.67
C ASP A 104 18.00 -2.47 5.72
N PHE A 105 17.03 -3.37 5.96
CA PHE A 105 15.64 -3.00 6.09
C PHE A 105 15.30 -2.57 7.53
N PRO A 106 14.26 -1.75 7.73
CA PRO A 106 13.81 -1.39 9.06
C PRO A 106 13.49 -2.63 9.90
N SER A 107 14.07 -2.71 11.11
CA SER A 107 13.86 -3.84 12.01
C SER A 107 12.37 -4.03 12.33
N ILE A 108 11.95 -5.30 12.34
CA ILE A 108 10.61 -5.73 12.77
C ILE A 108 10.63 -6.35 14.17
N ILE A 109 11.80 -6.43 14.80
CA ILE A 109 11.96 -7.05 16.11
C ILE A 109 11.39 -6.13 17.19
N SER A 110 10.52 -6.67 18.01
CA SER A 110 9.94 -6.01 19.18
C SER A 110 10.36 -6.72 20.46
N SER A 111 10.47 -5.98 21.57
CA SER A 111 10.76 -6.48 22.90
C SER A 111 9.94 -5.71 23.93
N PRO A 112 9.90 -6.11 25.20
CA PRO A 112 9.26 -5.33 26.26
C PRO A 112 9.78 -3.89 26.35
N GLU A 113 11.09 -3.67 26.10
CA GLU A 113 11.74 -2.35 26.12
C GLU A 113 11.54 -1.58 24.82
N LYS A 114 11.19 -2.29 23.73
CA LYS A 114 10.92 -1.73 22.42
C LYS A 114 9.63 -2.30 21.85
N PRO A 115 8.48 -1.93 22.41
CA PRO A 115 7.18 -2.44 21.96
C PRO A 115 6.87 -2.03 20.53
N TYR A 116 6.06 -2.84 19.86
CA TYR A 116 5.56 -2.50 18.54
C TYR A 116 4.56 -1.35 18.62
N PHE A 117 4.75 -0.38 17.78
CA PHE A 117 3.82 0.72 17.55
C PHE A 117 3.46 0.81 16.06
N HIS A 118 2.17 0.99 15.80
CA HIS A 118 1.65 1.22 14.45
C HIS A 118 0.43 2.13 14.54
N LYS A 119 0.44 3.20 13.78
CA LYS A 119 -0.67 4.13 13.72
C LYS A 119 -1.07 4.43 12.28
N THR A 120 -2.32 4.14 11.96
CA THR A 120 -2.95 4.41 10.67
C THR A 120 -4.12 5.36 10.86
N ILE A 121 -4.28 6.33 9.98
CA ILE A 121 -5.46 7.17 9.89
C ILE A 121 -6.01 7.05 8.48
N ILE A 122 -7.32 6.79 8.37
CA ILE A 122 -8.03 6.78 7.09
C ILE A 122 -9.00 7.97 7.11
N GLU A 123 -8.78 8.89 6.18
CA GLU A 123 -9.63 10.04 5.96
C GLU A 123 -10.46 9.82 4.70
N ILE A 124 -11.76 9.99 4.78
CA ILE A 124 -12.69 9.84 3.66
C ILE A 124 -13.49 11.15 3.53
N SER A 125 -13.49 11.71 2.33
CA SER A 125 -14.18 12.97 2.02
C SER A 125 -14.79 12.99 0.63
#